data_e8f53b526c99349299e9e92d58e768f4
#
_entry.id   e8f53b526c99349299e9e92d58e768f4
#
_cell.length_a   1.000
_cell.length_b   1.000
_cell.length_c   1.000
_cell.angle_alpha   90.00
_cell.angle_beta   90.00
_cell.angle_gamma   90.00
#
_symmetry.space_group_name_H-M   'P 1'
#
loop_
_entity.id
_entity.type
_entity.pdbx_description
1 polymer ?
#
loop_
_entity_poly.entity_id
_entity_poly.type
_entity_poly.pdbx_seq_one_letter_code
_entity_poly.pdbx_strand_id
1 'polypeptide(L)'
;MWFTRVSIQNPVFATMVMAALCVLGLFSYSQLRVERLPDITPPIVFVSVAYPGASPEATETELTRPIELSLNGIAGVKMIRSNSLEGRSETVVEFELSADMNRAVQDVRDKVAVVQPSFPRDAKQPYVSRFDGDNAQPTVYLSLLGSGRSARELSLLADQVVRKRLERATGVARVDV
;
A
#
# COMPACT_ATOMS: atom_id res chain seq x y z
N MET A 1 -29.05 23.54 -41.01
CA MET A 1 -27.75 23.65 -40.32
C MET A 1 -27.51 25.10 -39.91
N TRP A 2 -28.01 25.46 -38.73
CA TRP A 2 -27.98 26.86 -38.23
C TRP A 2 -26.58 27.36 -37.93
N PHE A 3 -25.76 26.54 -37.25
CA PHE A 3 -24.37 26.89 -36.88
C PHE A 3 -23.47 27.22 -38.09
N THR A 4 -23.59 26.45 -39.18
CA THR A 4 -22.79 26.70 -40.40
C THR A 4 -23.11 28.04 -41.03
N ARG A 5 -24.39 28.42 -41.01
CA ARG A 5 -24.85 29.70 -41.58
C ARG A 5 -24.39 30.90 -40.77
N VAL A 6 -24.45 30.80 -39.43
CA VAL A 6 -23.94 31.84 -38.51
C VAL A 6 -22.43 31.99 -38.63
N SER A 7 -21.69 30.90 -38.74
CA SER A 7 -20.24 30.90 -38.90
C SER A 7 -19.75 31.57 -40.19
N ILE A 8 -20.47 31.32 -41.30
CA ILE A 8 -20.11 31.92 -42.61
C ILE A 8 -20.49 33.42 -42.64
N GLN A 9 -21.61 33.82 -42.01
CA GLN A 9 -22.05 35.22 -41.95
C GLN A 9 -21.21 36.07 -40.99
N ASN A 10 -20.60 35.50 -39.97
CA ASN A 10 -19.80 36.19 -38.94
C ASN A 10 -18.47 35.49 -38.68
N PRO A 11 -17.48 35.63 -39.57
CA PRO A 11 -16.21 34.91 -39.44
C PRO A 11 -15.42 35.29 -38.17
N VAL A 12 -15.53 36.56 -37.74
CA VAL A 12 -14.87 37.03 -36.51
C VAL A 12 -15.48 36.36 -35.26
N PHE A 13 -16.79 36.15 -35.24
CA PHE A 13 -17.47 35.44 -34.15
C PHE A 13 -17.02 33.98 -34.11
N ALA A 14 -16.94 33.33 -35.28
CA ALA A 14 -16.50 31.93 -35.37
C ALA A 14 -15.05 31.77 -34.87
N THR A 15 -14.13 32.65 -35.24
CA THR A 15 -12.74 32.62 -34.78
C THR A 15 -12.63 32.88 -33.27
N MET A 16 -13.41 33.78 -32.70
CA MET A 16 -13.46 34.05 -31.27
C MET A 16 -13.95 32.82 -30.45
N VAL A 17 -15.02 32.16 -30.93
CA VAL A 17 -15.51 30.94 -30.30
C VAL A 17 -14.48 29.83 -30.36
N MET A 18 -13.82 29.67 -31.49
CA MET A 18 -12.75 28.68 -31.66
C MET A 18 -11.56 28.98 -30.74
N ALA A 19 -11.12 30.21 -30.62
CA ALA A 19 -10.08 30.64 -29.70
C ALA A 19 -10.47 30.38 -28.23
N ALA A 20 -11.71 30.70 -27.87
CA ALA A 20 -12.21 30.44 -26.52
C ALA A 20 -12.20 28.93 -26.18
N LEU A 21 -12.62 28.07 -27.12
CA LEU A 21 -12.57 26.63 -26.94
C LEU A 21 -11.14 26.10 -26.83
N CYS A 22 -10.20 26.64 -27.62
CA CYS A 22 -8.78 26.30 -27.50
C CYS A 22 -8.21 26.68 -26.13
N VAL A 23 -8.52 27.87 -25.62
CA VAL A 23 -8.08 28.32 -24.29
C VAL A 23 -8.67 27.44 -23.21
N LEU A 24 -9.97 27.11 -23.27
CA LEU A 24 -10.61 26.18 -22.34
C LEU A 24 -9.98 24.78 -22.40
N GLY A 25 -9.68 24.30 -23.61
CA GLY A 25 -9.01 23.01 -23.81
C GLY A 25 -7.61 22.98 -23.19
N LEU A 26 -6.81 24.02 -23.40
CA LEU A 26 -5.48 24.15 -22.81
C LEU A 26 -5.55 24.24 -21.28
N PHE A 27 -6.50 25.01 -20.76
CA PHE A 27 -6.70 25.12 -19.32
C PHE A 27 -7.13 23.77 -18.70
N SER A 28 -8.07 23.07 -19.33
CA SER A 28 -8.48 21.74 -18.91
C SER A 28 -7.33 20.73 -18.98
N TYR A 29 -6.54 20.79 -20.04
CA TYR A 29 -5.37 19.92 -20.19
C TYR A 29 -4.33 20.14 -19.08
N SER A 30 -4.09 21.40 -18.69
CA SER A 30 -3.13 21.70 -17.61
C SER A 30 -3.57 21.21 -16.23
N GLN A 31 -4.86 20.93 -16.05
CA GLN A 31 -5.39 20.37 -14.79
C GLN A 31 -5.47 18.83 -14.76
N LEU A 32 -5.21 18.17 -15.89
CA LEU A 32 -5.17 16.71 -15.93
C LEU A 32 -3.97 16.22 -15.13
N ARG A 33 -4.25 15.49 -14.05
CA ARG A 33 -3.23 14.75 -13.31
C ARG A 33 -2.83 13.54 -14.15
N VAL A 34 -1.57 13.47 -14.53
CA VAL A 34 -1.01 12.29 -15.19
C VAL A 34 -0.53 11.33 -14.12
N GLU A 35 -1.32 10.32 -13.82
CA GLU A 35 -0.93 9.22 -12.95
C GLU A 35 -0.33 8.12 -13.82
N ARG A 36 0.81 7.58 -13.39
CA ARG A 36 1.50 6.51 -14.13
C ARG A 36 0.78 5.17 -14.04
N LEU A 37 0.07 4.95 -12.94
CA LEU A 37 -0.71 3.74 -12.68
C LEU A 37 -2.06 4.17 -12.11
N PRO A 38 -3.17 3.53 -12.52
CA PRO A 38 -4.44 3.75 -11.85
C PRO A 38 -4.32 3.31 -10.38
N ASP A 39 -4.92 4.07 -9.46
CA ASP A 39 -5.00 3.74 -8.04
C ASP A 39 -5.86 2.48 -7.85
N ILE A 40 -5.26 1.33 -8.11
CA ILE A 40 -5.88 0.04 -7.84
C ILE A 40 -5.38 -0.41 -6.46
N THR A 41 -6.17 -0.18 -5.45
CA THR A 41 -5.93 -0.75 -4.11
C THR A 41 -6.59 -2.13 -4.07
N PRO A 42 -5.83 -3.23 -4.26
CA PRO A 42 -6.42 -4.56 -4.18
C PRO A 42 -6.96 -4.79 -2.77
N PRO A 43 -8.11 -5.45 -2.63
CA PRO A 43 -8.72 -5.73 -1.33
C PRO A 43 -7.97 -6.87 -0.63
N ILE A 44 -6.78 -6.56 -0.12
CA ILE A 44 -5.88 -7.53 0.50
C ILE A 44 -5.59 -7.13 1.93
N VAL A 45 -5.66 -8.13 2.83
CA VAL A 45 -5.21 -8.05 4.21
C VAL A 45 -3.99 -8.95 4.38
N PHE A 46 -2.97 -8.42 5.01
CA PHE A 46 -1.72 -9.09 5.29
C PHE A 46 -1.62 -9.43 6.77
N VAL A 47 -1.30 -10.69 7.08
CA VAL A 47 -1.07 -11.18 8.42
C VAL A 47 0.35 -11.73 8.49
N SER A 48 1.15 -11.25 9.43
CA SER A 48 2.51 -11.74 9.64
C SER A 48 2.74 -12.08 11.11
N VAL A 49 3.36 -13.23 11.36
CA VAL A 49 3.72 -13.67 12.70
C VAL A 49 5.20 -14.11 12.70
N ALA A 50 6.02 -13.47 13.51
CA ALA A 50 7.41 -13.87 13.67
C ALA A 50 7.52 -15.01 14.69
N TYR A 51 8.28 -16.06 14.34
CA TYR A 51 8.59 -17.21 15.19
C TYR A 51 10.08 -17.52 15.14
N PRO A 52 10.92 -16.73 15.82
CA PRO A 52 12.38 -16.86 15.73
C PRO A 52 12.89 -18.26 16.06
N GLY A 53 13.74 -18.81 15.20
CA GLY A 53 14.36 -20.13 15.38
C GLY A 53 13.51 -21.32 14.97
N ALA A 54 12.28 -21.10 14.49
CA ALA A 54 11.43 -22.18 13.98
C ALA A 54 11.79 -22.55 12.54
N SER A 55 11.75 -23.85 12.23
CA SER A 55 11.84 -24.32 10.85
C SER A 55 10.57 -23.97 10.06
N PRO A 56 10.60 -23.97 8.72
CA PRO A 56 9.41 -23.73 7.91
C PRO A 56 8.27 -24.71 8.21
N GLU A 57 8.56 -25.98 8.49
CA GLU A 57 7.57 -27.02 8.80
C GLU A 57 6.91 -26.78 10.18
N ALA A 58 7.71 -26.35 11.17
CA ALA A 58 7.18 -25.95 12.47
C ALA A 58 6.30 -24.70 12.35
N THR A 59 6.77 -23.70 11.59
CA THR A 59 6.03 -22.47 11.31
C THR A 59 4.69 -22.79 10.62
N GLU A 60 4.69 -23.70 9.65
CA GLU A 60 3.46 -24.13 8.98
C GLU A 60 2.48 -24.78 9.95
N THR A 61 2.95 -25.74 10.71
CA THR A 61 2.08 -26.56 11.56
C THR A 61 1.51 -25.79 12.75
N GLU A 62 2.35 -24.95 13.37
CA GLU A 62 2.02 -24.30 14.65
C GLU A 62 1.43 -22.90 14.48
N LEU A 63 1.68 -22.21 13.35
CA LEU A 63 1.17 -20.88 13.09
C LEU A 63 0.29 -20.80 11.85
N THR A 64 0.83 -21.16 10.68
CA THR A 64 0.18 -20.90 9.41
C THR A 64 -1.15 -21.64 9.29
N ARG A 65 -1.17 -22.94 9.56
CA ARG A 65 -2.38 -23.77 9.46
C ARG A 65 -3.48 -23.35 10.43
N PRO A 66 -3.24 -23.08 11.73
CA PRO A 66 -4.24 -22.52 12.63
C PRO A 66 -4.81 -21.18 12.16
N ILE A 67 -3.95 -20.30 11.62
CA ILE A 67 -4.38 -19.01 11.08
C ILE A 67 -5.31 -19.22 9.88
N GLU A 68 -4.89 -19.99 8.88
CA GLU A 68 -5.70 -20.28 7.69
C GLU A 68 -7.07 -20.85 8.04
N LEU A 69 -7.11 -21.84 8.95
CA LEU A 69 -8.36 -22.44 9.39
C LEU A 69 -9.30 -21.42 10.04
N SER A 70 -8.76 -20.47 10.81
CA SER A 70 -9.55 -19.43 11.44
C SER A 70 -10.09 -18.40 10.44
N LEU A 71 -9.35 -18.13 9.39
CA LEU A 71 -9.67 -17.13 8.37
C LEU A 71 -10.67 -17.63 7.31
N ASN A 72 -10.72 -18.95 7.07
CA ASN A 72 -11.65 -19.56 6.10
C ASN A 72 -13.14 -19.29 6.38
N GLY A 73 -13.49 -18.91 7.62
CA GLY A 73 -14.86 -18.60 8.00
C GLY A 73 -15.25 -17.13 7.85
N ILE A 74 -14.40 -16.28 7.28
CA ILE A 74 -14.70 -14.85 7.09
C ILE A 74 -15.48 -14.65 5.79
N ALA A 75 -16.58 -13.89 5.87
CA ALA A 75 -17.41 -13.59 4.70
C ALA A 75 -16.64 -12.68 3.71
N GLY A 76 -16.81 -12.95 2.41
CA GLY A 76 -16.17 -12.15 1.34
C GLY A 76 -14.70 -12.48 1.09
N VAL A 77 -14.14 -13.50 1.72
CA VAL A 77 -12.81 -14.01 1.39
C VAL A 77 -12.86 -14.73 0.06
N LYS A 78 -12.06 -14.28 -0.89
CA LYS A 78 -11.91 -14.87 -2.22
C LYS A 78 -10.81 -15.91 -2.24
N MET A 79 -9.66 -15.62 -1.60
CA MET A 79 -8.51 -16.50 -1.58
C MET A 79 -7.62 -16.21 -0.38
N ILE A 80 -7.05 -17.28 0.19
CA ILE A 80 -6.01 -17.21 1.22
C ILE A 80 -4.75 -17.84 0.64
N ARG A 81 -3.62 -17.17 0.78
CA ARG A 81 -2.29 -17.68 0.44
C ARG A 81 -1.37 -17.46 1.60
N SER A 82 -0.62 -18.48 1.96
CA SER A 82 0.35 -18.40 3.06
C SER A 82 1.72 -18.87 2.62
N ASN A 83 2.74 -18.25 3.20
CA ASN A 83 4.14 -18.65 3.07
C ASN A 83 4.68 -18.92 4.47
N SER A 84 5.15 -20.14 4.68
CA SER A 84 5.86 -20.54 5.90
C SER A 84 7.34 -20.44 5.64
N LEU A 85 7.97 -19.41 6.20
CA LEU A 85 9.40 -19.15 6.09
C LEU A 85 10.11 -19.55 7.38
N GLU A 86 11.43 -19.70 7.33
CA GLU A 86 12.22 -19.84 8.54
C GLU A 86 12.01 -18.64 9.47
N GLY A 87 11.52 -18.88 10.66
CA GLY A 87 11.26 -17.87 11.67
C GLY A 87 10.08 -16.95 11.42
N ARG A 88 9.21 -17.18 10.41
CA ARG A 88 8.09 -16.30 10.10
C ARG A 88 7.00 -16.96 9.28
N SER A 89 5.75 -16.72 9.66
CA SER A 89 4.55 -17.00 8.85
C SER A 89 4.02 -15.72 8.23
N GLU A 90 3.67 -15.78 6.94
CA GLU A 90 3.05 -14.69 6.20
C GLU A 90 1.80 -15.21 5.52
N THR A 91 0.66 -14.63 5.82
CA THR A 91 -0.64 -14.98 5.22
C THR A 91 -1.24 -13.77 4.54
N VAL A 92 -1.63 -13.92 3.29
CA VAL A 92 -2.26 -12.92 2.45
C VAL A 92 -3.71 -13.36 2.23
N VAL A 93 -4.64 -12.51 2.62
CA VAL A 93 -6.09 -12.74 2.47
C VAL A 93 -6.62 -11.77 1.43
N GLU A 94 -7.04 -12.30 0.27
CA GLU A 94 -7.68 -11.54 -0.79
C GLU A 94 -9.21 -11.59 -0.59
N PHE A 95 -9.83 -10.42 -0.57
CA PHE A 95 -11.28 -10.27 -0.46
C PHE A 95 -11.91 -9.96 -1.81
N GLU A 96 -13.22 -10.06 -1.91
CA GLU A 96 -13.96 -9.57 -3.06
C GLU A 96 -13.89 -8.04 -3.15
N LEU A 97 -13.93 -7.48 -4.37
CA LEU A 97 -13.87 -6.02 -4.58
C LEU A 97 -15.02 -5.27 -3.90
N SER A 98 -16.15 -5.94 -3.66
CA SER A 98 -17.32 -5.38 -2.98
C SER A 98 -17.20 -5.34 -1.45
N ALA A 99 -16.15 -5.96 -0.87
CA ALA A 99 -15.98 -6.07 0.56
C ALA A 99 -15.58 -4.72 1.20
N ASP A 100 -16.18 -4.41 2.36
CA ASP A 100 -15.72 -3.29 3.19
C ASP A 100 -14.40 -3.66 3.86
N MET A 101 -13.31 -3.06 3.37
CA MET A 101 -11.97 -3.39 3.85
C MET A 101 -11.72 -3.01 5.31
N ASN A 102 -12.40 -2.00 5.86
CA ASN A 102 -12.26 -1.65 7.26
C ASN A 102 -12.82 -2.75 8.16
N ARG A 103 -13.98 -3.27 7.79
CA ARG A 103 -14.60 -4.42 8.46
C ARG A 103 -13.78 -5.69 8.26
N ALA A 104 -13.33 -5.96 7.04
CA ALA A 104 -12.50 -7.12 6.73
C ALA A 104 -11.22 -7.20 7.57
N VAL A 105 -10.50 -6.08 7.73
CA VAL A 105 -9.30 -6.01 8.59
C VAL A 105 -9.65 -6.32 10.04
N GLN A 106 -10.79 -5.81 10.54
CA GLN A 106 -11.21 -6.06 11.91
C GLN A 106 -11.60 -7.54 12.10
N ASP A 107 -12.36 -8.11 11.17
CA ASP A 107 -12.75 -9.52 11.21
C ASP A 107 -11.51 -10.45 11.19
N VAL A 108 -10.50 -10.12 10.38
CA VAL A 108 -9.20 -10.84 10.36
C VAL A 108 -8.50 -10.74 11.71
N ARG A 109 -8.41 -9.54 12.30
CA ARG A 109 -7.79 -9.35 13.62
C ARG A 109 -8.49 -10.17 14.70
N ASP A 110 -9.80 -10.13 14.73
CA ASP A 110 -10.61 -10.84 15.72
C ASP A 110 -10.42 -12.37 15.58
N LYS A 111 -10.41 -12.89 14.35
CA LYS A 111 -10.16 -14.31 14.08
C LYS A 111 -8.75 -14.74 14.46
N VAL A 112 -7.74 -13.95 14.14
CA VAL A 112 -6.35 -14.24 14.52
C VAL A 112 -6.17 -14.15 16.04
N ALA A 113 -6.83 -13.20 16.71
CA ALA A 113 -6.80 -13.09 18.17
C ALA A 113 -7.39 -14.32 18.88
N VAL A 114 -8.41 -14.97 18.30
CA VAL A 114 -8.99 -16.20 18.84
C VAL A 114 -8.00 -17.35 18.84
N VAL A 115 -7.15 -17.47 17.81
CA VAL A 115 -6.18 -18.57 17.69
C VAL A 115 -4.83 -18.24 18.31
N GLN A 116 -4.54 -16.99 18.58
CA GLN A 116 -3.28 -16.53 19.18
C GLN A 116 -2.89 -17.27 20.48
N PRO A 117 -3.82 -17.59 21.42
CA PRO A 117 -3.48 -18.34 22.63
C PRO A 117 -2.94 -19.76 22.38
N SER A 118 -3.18 -20.34 21.19
CA SER A 118 -2.65 -21.64 20.80
C SER A 118 -1.23 -21.60 20.23
N PHE A 119 -0.71 -20.41 19.97
CA PHE A 119 0.64 -20.23 19.40
C PHE A 119 1.72 -20.59 20.42
N PRO A 120 2.89 -21.03 19.95
CA PRO A 120 4.05 -21.24 20.80
C PRO A 120 4.44 -19.97 21.55
N ARG A 121 5.04 -20.12 22.74
CA ARG A 121 5.43 -18.98 23.60
C ARG A 121 6.47 -18.05 22.95
N ASP A 122 7.28 -18.59 22.04
CA ASP A 122 8.32 -17.85 21.34
C ASP A 122 7.80 -17.10 20.11
N ALA A 123 6.56 -17.39 19.68
CA ALA A 123 5.90 -16.65 18.63
C ALA A 123 5.57 -15.23 19.10
N LYS A 124 5.82 -14.25 18.24
CA LYS A 124 5.53 -12.84 18.52
C LYS A 124 4.05 -12.53 18.22
N GLN A 125 3.62 -11.35 18.67
CA GLN A 125 2.27 -10.89 18.37
C GLN A 125 2.02 -10.83 16.86
N PRO A 126 0.86 -11.31 16.38
CA PRO A 126 0.45 -11.18 14.99
C PRO A 126 0.35 -9.71 14.56
N TYR A 127 0.94 -9.39 13.45
CA TYR A 127 0.79 -8.11 12.79
C TYR A 127 -0.24 -8.24 11.67
N VAL A 128 -1.32 -7.48 11.74
CA VAL A 128 -2.39 -7.46 10.74
C VAL A 128 -2.50 -6.06 10.15
N SER A 129 -2.32 -5.97 8.84
CA SER A 129 -2.44 -4.70 8.12
C SER A 129 -3.20 -4.88 6.81
N ARG A 130 -3.84 -3.80 6.36
CA ARG A 130 -4.33 -3.70 4.99
C ARG A 130 -3.13 -3.51 4.06
N PHE A 131 -3.18 -4.14 2.89
CA PHE A 131 -2.25 -3.80 1.82
C PHE A 131 -2.61 -2.41 1.28
N ASP A 132 -1.67 -1.49 1.40
CA ASP A 132 -1.81 -0.14 0.90
C ASP A 132 -0.80 0.02 -0.24
N GLY A 133 -1.30 -0.02 -1.48
CA GLY A 133 -0.45 0.03 -2.68
C GLY A 133 0.39 1.30 -2.75
N ASP A 134 -0.16 2.41 -2.26
CA ASP A 134 0.50 3.70 -2.26
C ASP A 134 1.70 3.76 -1.29
N ASN A 135 1.66 2.98 -0.21
CA ASN A 135 2.73 2.89 0.78
C ASN A 135 3.72 1.74 0.53
N ALA A 136 3.50 0.94 -0.52
CA ALA A 136 4.32 -0.23 -0.80
C ALA A 136 5.68 0.11 -1.42
N GLN A 137 5.81 1.27 -2.05
CA GLN A 137 7.07 1.70 -2.67
C GLN A 137 7.50 3.07 -2.14
N PRO A 138 8.77 3.22 -1.75
CA PRO A 138 9.32 4.52 -1.38
C PRO A 138 9.24 5.50 -2.56
N THR A 139 8.67 6.67 -2.35
CA THR A 139 8.59 7.73 -3.36
C THR A 139 9.95 8.36 -3.66
N VAL A 140 10.83 8.39 -2.66
CA VAL A 140 12.17 8.98 -2.77
C VAL A 140 13.19 8.05 -2.13
N TYR A 141 14.25 7.76 -2.86
CA TYR A 141 15.43 7.04 -2.36
C TYR A 141 16.56 8.03 -2.12
N LEU A 142 17.13 8.02 -0.93
CA LEU A 142 18.25 8.86 -0.55
C LEU A 142 19.46 7.99 -0.23
N SER A 143 20.61 8.30 -0.82
CA SER A 143 21.87 7.64 -0.49
C SER A 143 22.70 8.49 0.45
N LEU A 144 23.06 7.97 1.60
CA LEU A 144 23.97 8.62 2.53
C LEU A 144 25.42 8.16 2.28
N LEU A 145 26.24 9.06 1.78
CA LEU A 145 27.65 8.80 1.49
C LEU A 145 28.53 9.57 2.49
N GLY A 146 29.57 8.92 3.00
CA GLY A 146 30.51 9.54 3.93
C GLY A 146 31.93 9.00 3.72
N SER A 147 32.88 9.86 3.35
CA SER A 147 34.30 9.48 3.30
C SER A 147 34.88 9.45 4.71
N GLY A 148 35.51 8.32 5.07
CA GLY A 148 36.20 8.15 6.35
C GLY A 148 35.35 7.68 7.53
N ARG A 149 34.09 7.28 7.29
CA ARG A 149 33.21 6.65 8.32
C ARG A 149 32.90 5.21 7.97
N SER A 150 32.74 4.38 8.99
CA SER A 150 32.34 3.00 8.82
C SER A 150 30.85 2.90 8.44
N ALA A 151 30.44 1.81 7.77
CA ALA A 151 29.03 1.56 7.43
C ALA A 151 28.11 1.59 8.67
N ARG A 152 28.60 1.09 9.81
CA ARG A 152 27.86 1.12 11.08
C ARG A 152 27.63 2.54 11.59
N GLU A 153 28.62 3.41 11.50
CA GLU A 153 28.48 4.82 11.91
C GLU A 153 27.52 5.59 10.99
N LEU A 154 27.55 5.28 9.69
CA LEU A 154 26.61 5.86 8.73
C LEU A 154 25.16 5.40 8.98
N SER A 155 24.95 4.11 9.29
CA SER A 155 23.62 3.61 9.65
C SER A 155 23.10 4.22 10.94
N LEU A 156 23.94 4.37 11.97
CA LEU A 156 23.54 5.07 13.20
C LEU A 156 23.21 6.54 12.96
N LEU A 157 23.99 7.23 12.14
CA LEU A 157 23.71 8.62 11.78
C LEU A 157 22.42 8.74 10.98
N ALA A 158 22.18 7.82 10.04
CA ALA A 158 20.95 7.75 9.25
C ALA A 158 19.72 7.60 10.16
N ASP A 159 19.74 6.63 11.07
CA ASP A 159 18.60 6.34 11.96
C ASP A 159 18.38 7.42 13.02
N GLN A 160 19.44 7.88 13.70
CA GLN A 160 19.31 8.80 14.83
C GLN A 160 19.12 10.27 14.43
N VAL A 161 19.69 10.70 13.33
CA VAL A 161 19.70 12.10 12.91
C VAL A 161 18.90 12.34 11.65
N VAL A 162 19.23 11.64 10.56
CA VAL A 162 18.64 11.91 9.24
C VAL A 162 17.15 11.54 9.25
N ARG A 163 16.82 10.33 9.67
CA ARG A 163 15.44 9.84 9.80
C ARG A 163 14.58 10.80 10.61
N LYS A 164 15.00 11.15 11.81
CA LYS A 164 14.23 12.05 12.69
C LYS A 164 14.03 13.46 12.12
N ARG A 165 14.96 13.94 11.31
CA ARG A 165 14.81 15.24 10.64
C ARG A 165 13.86 15.16 9.46
N LEU A 166 13.93 14.09 8.68
CA LEU A 166 13.06 13.89 7.54
C LEU A 166 11.61 13.63 7.97
N GLU A 167 11.38 12.83 9.02
CA GLU A 167 10.04 12.59 9.58
C GLU A 167 9.33 13.86 10.08
N ARG A 168 10.11 14.92 10.40
CA ARG A 168 9.54 16.23 10.81
C ARG A 168 9.19 17.14 9.63
N ALA A 169 9.59 16.78 8.42
CA ALA A 169 9.28 17.58 7.24
C ALA A 169 7.82 17.41 6.85
N THR A 170 7.17 18.50 6.50
CA THR A 170 5.77 18.48 6.07
C THR A 170 5.62 17.64 4.79
N GLY A 171 4.70 16.68 4.79
CA GLY A 171 4.45 15.80 3.63
C GLY A 171 5.22 14.48 3.65
N VAL A 172 6.05 14.22 4.68
CA VAL A 172 6.72 12.94 4.85
C VAL A 172 5.90 12.08 5.80
N ALA A 173 5.40 10.95 5.30
CA ALA A 173 4.59 10.01 6.07
C ALA A 173 5.45 8.99 6.85
N ARG A 174 6.55 8.51 6.22
CA ARG A 174 7.43 7.49 6.80
C ARG A 174 8.83 7.56 6.19
N VAL A 175 9.83 7.24 6.99
CA VAL A 175 11.24 7.12 6.55
C VAL A 175 11.78 5.78 7.03
N ASP A 176 12.22 4.94 6.10
CA ASP A 176 12.88 3.66 6.36
C ASP A 176 14.39 3.80 6.09
N VAL A 177 15.23 3.20 6.93
CA VAL A 177 16.70 3.23 6.84
C VAL A 177 17.22 1.80 6.71
#